data_06f2722eaeb33f4c54a0a5a418d6ce05
#
_entry.id   06f2722eaeb33f4c54a0a5a418d6ce05
#
_cell.length_a   1.000
_cell.length_b   1.000
_cell.length_c   1.000
_cell.angle_alpha   90.00
_cell.angle_beta   90.00
_cell.angle_gamma   90.00
#
_symmetry.space_group_name_H-M   'P 1'
#
loop_
_entity.id
_entity.type
_entity.pdbx_description
1 polymer ?
#
loop_
_entity_poly.entity_id
_entity_poly.type
_entity_poly.pdbx_seq_one_letter_code
_entity_poly.pdbx_strand_id
1 'polypeptide(L)'
;MKKLVAIVALIGLFSCNDEEVLLPQENVSVMKEMTDHSPVYMFFKTKENPDDKEKLDTIVEVNRKNSIASTNWVFNIDKRLPLKLVIPEVMNLQDKKKRSSHSKEGTMNVFTYSDSVAKNLAFFPFTDVEFKYRKHFSKFFIKKHAEHYRNFHNFTVNFNKDNKITVDGNDISREEFIDFIKEFADFTSDGKITMLHLNFDNRLTYDQYIQNKILAWKATNAEIQLSSFEFVYDEKKLPECGCKL
;
A
#
# COMPACT_ATOMS: atom_id res chain seq x y z
N MET A 1 26.41 68.78 2.74
CA MET A 1 25.56 67.82 3.46
C MET A 1 24.97 66.85 2.46
N LYS A 2 25.60 65.68 2.30
CA LYS A 2 25.12 64.61 1.37
C LYS A 2 24.22 63.68 2.16
N LYS A 3 22.94 63.61 1.79
CA LYS A 3 21.99 62.66 2.39
C LYS A 3 22.20 61.30 1.73
N LEU A 4 22.68 60.35 2.52
CA LEU A 4 22.79 58.95 2.15
C LEU A 4 21.40 58.32 2.30
N VAL A 5 20.78 57.96 1.16
CA VAL A 5 19.53 57.19 1.14
C VAL A 5 19.92 55.72 1.17
N ALA A 6 19.73 55.10 2.30
CA ALA A 6 19.89 53.63 2.46
C ALA A 6 18.63 52.95 1.89
N ILE A 7 18.73 52.35 0.70
CA ILE A 7 17.74 51.43 0.17
C ILE A 7 17.91 50.09 0.88
N VAL A 8 17.04 49.81 1.82
CA VAL A 8 16.90 48.50 2.39
C VAL A 8 16.13 47.62 1.39
N ALA A 9 16.85 46.82 0.64
CA ALA A 9 16.23 45.80 -0.20
C ALA A 9 15.66 44.70 0.71
N LEU A 10 14.34 44.72 0.87
CA LEU A 10 13.60 43.65 1.53
C LEU A 10 13.63 42.41 0.59
N ILE A 11 14.61 41.56 0.75
CA ILE A 11 14.62 40.24 0.12
C ILE A 11 13.53 39.43 0.82
N GLY A 12 12.35 39.42 0.21
CA GLY A 12 11.30 38.50 0.58
C GLY A 12 11.79 37.09 0.30
N LEU A 13 12.19 36.37 1.36
CA LEU A 13 12.37 34.94 1.31
C LEU A 13 11.01 34.34 1.04
N PHE A 14 10.69 34.13 -0.23
CA PHE A 14 9.64 33.20 -0.61
C PHE A 14 10.16 31.84 -0.18
N SER A 15 9.82 31.44 1.05
CA SER A 15 9.88 30.05 1.47
C SER A 15 8.89 29.32 0.59
N CYS A 16 9.36 28.71 -0.49
CA CYS A 16 8.64 27.62 -1.11
C CYS A 16 8.41 26.60 0.01
N ASN A 17 7.16 26.45 0.39
CA ASN A 17 6.75 25.40 1.30
C ASN A 17 6.80 24.11 0.46
N ASP A 18 8.02 23.54 0.30
CA ASP A 18 8.21 22.29 -0.42
C ASP A 18 7.50 21.19 0.38
N GLU A 19 6.37 20.73 -0.14
CA GLU A 19 5.64 19.63 0.43
C GLU A 19 6.44 18.35 0.21
N GLU A 20 7.02 17.82 1.28
CA GLU A 20 7.82 16.60 1.25
C GLU A 20 6.95 15.36 1.44
N VAL A 21 7.19 14.33 0.63
CA VAL A 21 6.64 12.98 0.80
C VAL A 21 7.76 12.05 1.24
N LEU A 22 7.67 11.54 2.47
CA LEU A 22 8.60 10.53 2.96
C LEU A 22 8.18 9.15 2.44
N LEU A 23 8.97 8.58 1.54
CA LEU A 23 8.67 7.28 0.94
C LEU A 23 9.05 6.12 1.88
N PRO A 24 8.33 4.97 1.77
CA PRO A 24 8.78 3.71 2.35
C PRO A 24 10.18 3.34 1.88
N GLN A 25 10.90 2.54 2.67
CA GLN A 25 12.23 2.08 2.32
C GLN A 25 12.35 0.57 2.43
N GLU A 26 12.95 -0.03 1.38
CA GLU A 26 13.26 -1.46 1.31
C GLU A 26 14.65 -1.70 0.74
N ASN A 27 15.10 -2.96 0.75
CA ASN A 27 16.43 -3.37 0.31
C ASN A 27 16.44 -4.11 -1.02
N VAL A 28 15.33 -4.06 -1.76
CA VAL A 28 15.16 -4.75 -3.04
C VAL A 28 14.25 -3.94 -3.95
N SER A 29 14.57 -3.92 -5.24
CA SER A 29 13.71 -3.35 -6.27
C SER A 29 12.87 -4.45 -6.93
N VAL A 30 11.55 -4.38 -6.79
CA VAL A 30 10.60 -5.24 -7.54
C VAL A 30 10.59 -4.83 -9.01
N MET A 31 10.48 -3.52 -9.26
CA MET A 31 10.61 -2.91 -10.58
C MET A 31 11.52 -1.68 -10.46
N LYS A 32 12.49 -1.54 -11.36
CA LYS A 32 13.56 -0.51 -11.26
C LYS A 32 13.25 0.77 -12.02
N GLU A 33 12.43 0.69 -13.06
CA GLU A 33 12.20 1.81 -13.98
C GLU A 33 10.73 1.93 -14.33
N MET A 34 10.28 3.16 -14.56
CA MET A 34 8.94 3.46 -15.01
C MET A 34 9.00 4.58 -16.04
N THR A 35 8.55 4.29 -17.26
CA THR A 35 8.49 5.25 -18.36
C THR A 35 7.05 5.74 -18.56
N ASP A 36 6.87 6.84 -19.29
CA ASP A 36 5.55 7.41 -19.64
C ASP A 36 4.60 7.46 -18.43
N HIS A 37 4.97 8.20 -17.40
CA HIS A 37 4.26 8.21 -16.13
C HIS A 37 3.78 9.59 -15.70
N SER A 38 2.71 9.58 -14.91
CA SER A 38 2.18 10.75 -14.20
C SER A 38 2.22 10.50 -12.70
N PRO A 39 2.69 11.45 -11.90
CA PRO A 39 2.74 11.30 -10.45
C PRO A 39 1.38 11.56 -9.81
N VAL A 40 1.11 10.80 -8.75
CA VAL A 40 0.08 11.02 -7.77
C VAL A 40 0.75 11.14 -6.42
N TYR A 41 0.48 12.21 -5.66
CA TYR A 41 1.05 12.41 -4.34
C TYR A 41 -0.03 12.30 -3.26
N MET A 42 0.32 11.66 -2.15
CA MET A 42 -0.48 11.63 -0.93
C MET A 42 0.38 12.11 0.23
N PHE A 43 0.11 13.33 0.70
CA PHE A 43 0.87 13.99 1.75
C PHE A 43 0.28 13.67 3.13
N PHE A 44 1.17 13.53 4.10
CA PHE A 44 0.81 13.48 5.51
C PHE A 44 0.57 14.91 6.00
N LYS A 45 -0.63 15.18 6.47
CA LYS A 45 -1.01 16.45 7.09
C LYS A 45 -1.64 16.20 8.44
N THR A 46 -1.65 17.25 9.26
CA THR A 46 -2.37 17.25 10.52
C THR A 46 -3.38 18.39 10.54
N LYS A 47 -4.49 18.16 11.21
CA LYS A 47 -5.54 19.15 11.43
C LYS A 47 -5.98 19.10 12.89
N GLU A 48 -6.33 20.24 13.47
CA GLU A 48 -6.91 20.29 14.80
C GLU A 48 -8.17 19.43 14.88
N ASN A 49 -8.26 18.63 15.95
CA ASN A 49 -9.43 17.83 16.20
C ASN A 49 -10.59 18.76 16.61
N PRO A 50 -11.77 18.71 15.97
CA PRO A 50 -12.89 19.58 16.29
C PRO A 50 -13.44 19.38 17.70
N ASP A 51 -13.30 18.19 18.27
CA ASP A 51 -13.81 17.81 19.60
C ASP A 51 -12.77 17.99 20.70
N ASP A 52 -11.47 18.10 20.35
CA ASP A 52 -10.36 18.24 21.28
C ASP A 52 -9.24 19.05 20.64
N LYS A 53 -9.20 20.34 20.91
CA LYS A 53 -8.24 21.28 20.30
C LYS A 53 -6.77 21.03 20.69
N GLU A 54 -6.51 20.27 21.74
CA GLU A 54 -5.15 19.88 22.13
C GLU A 54 -4.63 18.68 21.30
N LYS A 55 -5.53 18.05 20.52
CA LYS A 55 -5.23 16.87 19.71
C LYS A 55 -5.22 17.20 18.21
N LEU A 56 -4.25 16.62 17.53
CA LEU A 56 -4.14 16.70 16.08
C LEU A 56 -4.59 15.38 15.43
N ASP A 57 -5.51 15.48 14.48
CA ASP A 57 -5.90 14.35 13.64
C ASP A 57 -5.00 14.28 12.41
N THR A 58 -4.60 13.06 12.05
CA THR A 58 -3.91 12.82 10.78
C THR A 58 -4.93 12.82 9.65
N ILE A 59 -4.62 13.56 8.60
CA ILE A 59 -5.38 13.59 7.35
C ILE A 59 -4.46 13.28 6.16
N VAL A 60 -5.04 12.84 5.06
CA VAL A 60 -4.33 12.68 3.78
C VAL A 60 -4.73 13.83 2.85
N GLU A 61 -3.73 14.48 2.26
CA GLU A 61 -3.94 15.42 1.17
C GLU A 61 -3.48 14.79 -0.14
N VAL A 62 -4.41 14.72 -1.12
CA VAL A 62 -4.14 14.07 -2.40
C VAL A 62 -3.91 15.12 -3.48
N ASN A 63 -2.73 15.08 -4.10
CA ASN A 63 -2.41 15.92 -5.26
C ASN A 63 -2.21 15.02 -6.50
N ARG A 64 -3.08 15.24 -7.50
CA ARG A 64 -3.06 14.56 -8.79
C ARG A 64 -3.22 15.51 -9.97
N LYS A 65 -2.89 16.78 -9.79
CA LYS A 65 -3.12 17.84 -10.81
C LYS A 65 -2.50 17.50 -12.17
N ASN A 66 -1.39 16.76 -12.17
CA ASN A 66 -0.65 16.38 -13.37
C ASN A 66 -0.89 14.91 -13.78
N SER A 67 -1.93 14.25 -13.25
CA SER A 67 -2.20 12.84 -13.60
C SER A 67 -2.96 12.75 -14.92
N ILE A 68 -2.37 12.07 -15.90
CA ILE A 68 -2.95 11.82 -17.22
C ILE A 68 -3.43 10.38 -17.29
N ALA A 69 -4.69 10.14 -17.63
CA ALA A 69 -5.28 8.79 -17.55
C ALA A 69 -4.67 7.78 -18.53
N SER A 70 -4.08 8.23 -19.64
CA SER A 70 -3.43 7.40 -20.65
C SER A 70 -1.98 7.04 -20.33
N THR A 71 -1.42 7.47 -19.18
CA THR A 71 -0.06 7.15 -18.75
C THR A 71 -0.05 6.19 -17.57
N ASN A 72 1.12 5.67 -17.23
CA ASN A 72 1.34 4.94 -15.97
C ASN A 72 1.17 5.89 -14.78
N TRP A 73 0.49 5.45 -13.71
CA TRP A 73 0.36 6.26 -12.51
C TRP A 73 1.32 5.79 -11.43
N VAL A 74 2.16 6.73 -10.99
CA VAL A 74 3.17 6.51 -9.95
C VAL A 74 2.68 7.16 -8.65
N PHE A 75 2.33 6.33 -7.68
CA PHE A 75 1.78 6.76 -6.39
C PHE A 75 2.90 6.99 -5.38
N ASN A 76 3.19 8.25 -5.10
CA ASN A 76 4.12 8.70 -4.07
C ASN A 76 3.33 8.99 -2.80
N ILE A 77 3.35 8.05 -1.87
CA ILE A 77 2.52 8.08 -0.67
C ILE A 77 3.41 8.20 0.55
N ASP A 78 3.10 9.16 1.43
CA ASP A 78 3.86 9.36 2.66
C ASP A 78 3.74 8.13 3.58
N LYS A 79 4.88 7.58 3.96
CA LYS A 79 5.02 6.35 4.74
C LYS A 79 4.33 6.37 6.10
N ARG A 80 4.08 7.57 6.67
CA ARG A 80 3.45 7.76 7.98
C ARG A 80 1.93 7.61 7.94
N LEU A 81 1.31 7.70 6.76
CA LEU A 81 -0.14 7.62 6.60
C LEU A 81 -0.67 6.24 6.99
N PRO A 82 -1.73 6.16 7.81
CA PRO A 82 -2.39 4.88 8.10
C PRO A 82 -3.22 4.41 6.90
N LEU A 83 -3.29 3.09 6.69
CA LEU A 83 -4.03 2.50 5.57
C LEU A 83 -5.50 2.90 5.50
N LYS A 84 -6.12 3.18 6.66
CA LYS A 84 -7.52 3.67 6.71
C LYS A 84 -7.73 4.97 5.95
N LEU A 85 -6.67 5.78 5.73
CA LEU A 85 -6.70 7.02 4.94
C LEU A 85 -6.22 6.79 3.52
N VAL A 86 -5.22 5.93 3.31
CA VAL A 86 -4.59 5.68 2.01
C VAL A 86 -5.50 4.87 1.09
N ILE A 87 -5.96 3.71 1.56
CA ILE A 87 -6.62 2.74 0.67
C ILE A 87 -7.92 3.25 0.04
N PRO A 88 -8.80 3.98 0.76
CA PRO A 88 -9.98 4.57 0.12
C PRO A 88 -9.64 5.53 -1.04
N GLU A 89 -8.57 6.33 -0.90
CA GLU A 89 -8.12 7.24 -1.95
C GLU A 89 -7.50 6.48 -3.13
N VAL A 90 -6.71 5.43 -2.87
CA VAL A 90 -6.17 4.55 -3.91
C VAL A 90 -7.30 3.91 -4.72
N MET A 91 -8.30 3.33 -4.05
CA MET A 91 -9.47 2.72 -4.70
C MET A 91 -10.23 3.72 -5.57
N ASN A 92 -10.48 4.92 -5.04
CA ASN A 92 -11.16 5.99 -5.76
C ASN A 92 -10.38 6.41 -7.02
N LEU A 93 -9.05 6.49 -6.92
CA LEU A 93 -8.19 6.87 -8.05
C LEU A 93 -8.09 5.75 -9.10
N GLN A 94 -7.97 4.48 -8.68
CA GLN A 94 -8.04 3.34 -9.61
C GLN A 94 -9.35 3.34 -10.41
N ASP A 95 -10.47 3.52 -9.72
CA ASP A 95 -11.80 3.56 -10.35
C ASP A 95 -11.93 4.75 -11.32
N LYS A 96 -11.48 5.94 -10.93
CA LYS A 96 -11.44 7.10 -11.82
C LYS A 96 -10.62 6.87 -13.09
N LYS A 97 -9.43 6.28 -12.95
CA LYS A 97 -8.58 5.96 -14.11
C LYS A 97 -9.27 4.96 -15.01
N LYS A 98 -9.81 3.88 -14.44
CA LYS A 98 -10.49 2.80 -15.18
C LYS A 98 -11.72 3.30 -15.96
N ARG A 99 -12.48 4.24 -15.39
CA ARG A 99 -13.68 4.81 -16.03
C ARG A 99 -13.38 5.97 -16.98
N SER A 100 -12.13 6.44 -17.06
CA SER A 100 -11.78 7.54 -17.94
C SER A 100 -11.86 7.12 -19.40
N SER A 101 -12.52 7.93 -20.23
CA SER A 101 -12.54 7.73 -21.69
C SER A 101 -11.15 7.86 -22.35
N HIS A 102 -10.20 8.45 -21.63
CA HIS A 102 -8.80 8.59 -22.05
C HIS A 102 -7.89 7.52 -21.43
N SER A 103 -8.44 6.50 -20.74
CA SER A 103 -7.66 5.39 -20.24
C SER A 103 -7.10 4.57 -21.40
N LYS A 104 -5.83 4.17 -21.29
CA LYS A 104 -5.16 3.36 -22.31
C LYS A 104 -4.89 1.99 -21.74
N GLU A 105 -5.21 0.94 -22.50
CA GLU A 105 -4.88 -0.43 -22.15
C GLU A 105 -3.38 -0.63 -21.99
N GLY A 106 -2.97 -1.49 -21.04
CA GLY A 106 -1.57 -1.74 -20.74
C GLY A 106 -0.90 -0.69 -19.84
N THR A 107 -1.61 0.39 -19.45
CA THR A 107 -1.06 1.33 -18.46
C THR A 107 -1.12 0.78 -17.05
N MET A 108 -0.08 1.06 -16.26
CA MET A 108 0.11 0.52 -14.93
C MET A 108 -0.22 1.53 -13.83
N ASN A 109 -0.54 1.01 -12.65
CA ASN A 109 -0.49 1.72 -11.38
C ASN A 109 0.59 1.10 -10.51
N VAL A 110 1.50 1.92 -9.98
CA VAL A 110 2.60 1.46 -9.15
C VAL A 110 2.73 2.29 -7.89
N PHE A 111 3.07 1.64 -6.78
CA PHE A 111 3.50 2.29 -5.55
C PHE A 111 5.00 2.56 -5.62
N THR A 112 5.41 3.75 -5.20
CA THR A 112 6.82 4.16 -5.12
C THR A 112 7.38 3.90 -3.74
N TYR A 113 8.60 3.40 -3.69
CA TYR A 113 9.42 3.30 -2.49
C TYR A 113 10.90 3.50 -2.84
N SER A 114 11.76 3.69 -1.83
CA SER A 114 13.21 3.80 -2.03
C SER A 114 13.88 2.45 -1.79
N ASP A 115 14.77 2.08 -2.72
CA ASP A 115 15.69 0.95 -2.54
C ASP A 115 16.98 1.45 -1.85
N SER A 116 17.19 1.01 -0.61
CA SER A 116 18.35 1.44 0.21
C SER A 116 19.69 0.91 -0.28
N VAL A 117 19.68 -0.20 -1.02
CA VAL A 117 20.88 -0.82 -1.59
C VAL A 117 21.24 -0.18 -2.92
N ALA A 118 20.28 -0.10 -3.84
CA ALA A 118 20.45 0.51 -5.14
C ALA A 118 20.51 2.05 -5.07
N LYS A 119 20.07 2.66 -3.97
CA LYS A 119 19.95 4.12 -3.75
C LYS A 119 19.11 4.82 -4.82
N ASN A 120 18.09 4.13 -5.29
CA ASN A 120 17.17 4.57 -6.33
C ASN A 120 15.71 4.46 -5.86
N LEU A 121 14.82 5.05 -6.64
CA LEU A 121 13.39 4.74 -6.53
C LEU A 121 13.15 3.33 -7.10
N ALA A 122 12.20 2.64 -6.48
CA ALA A 122 11.70 1.36 -6.93
C ALA A 122 10.16 1.38 -6.92
N PHE A 123 9.56 0.48 -7.69
CA PHE A 123 8.13 0.49 -7.93
C PHE A 123 7.53 -0.89 -7.65
N PHE A 124 6.36 -0.89 -7.01
CA PHE A 124 5.58 -2.12 -6.77
C PHE A 124 4.27 -2.04 -7.56
N PRO A 125 4.07 -2.89 -8.59
CA PRO A 125 2.84 -2.90 -9.38
C PRO A 125 1.61 -3.31 -8.56
N PHE A 126 0.48 -2.61 -8.79
CA PHE A 126 -0.80 -2.95 -8.18
C PHE A 126 -2.00 -2.71 -9.12
N THR A 127 -1.76 -2.67 -10.42
CA THR A 127 -2.79 -2.40 -11.43
C THR A 127 -3.98 -3.34 -11.31
N ASP A 128 -3.71 -4.64 -11.14
CA ASP A 128 -4.71 -5.69 -11.10
C ASP A 128 -5.16 -6.04 -9.67
N VAL A 129 -4.69 -5.26 -8.68
CA VAL A 129 -5.09 -5.46 -7.29
C VAL A 129 -6.47 -4.84 -7.05
N GLU A 130 -7.40 -5.65 -6.57
CA GLU A 130 -8.72 -5.23 -6.14
C GLU A 130 -8.79 -5.21 -4.61
N PHE A 131 -8.90 -4.01 -4.03
CA PHE A 131 -8.97 -3.85 -2.58
C PHE A 131 -10.37 -4.19 -2.05
N LYS A 132 -10.42 -5.05 -1.02
CA LYS A 132 -11.60 -5.34 -0.22
C LYS A 132 -11.47 -4.62 1.13
N TYR A 133 -12.22 -3.53 1.31
CA TYR A 133 -12.02 -2.60 2.42
C TYR A 133 -13.01 -2.77 3.56
N ARG A 134 -12.54 -2.62 4.80
CA ARG A 134 -13.25 -2.61 6.10
C ARG A 134 -13.86 -3.92 6.57
N LYS A 135 -14.88 -4.45 5.88
CA LYS A 135 -15.73 -5.56 6.34
C LYS A 135 -15.27 -6.93 5.85
N HIS A 136 -14.19 -6.98 5.12
CA HIS A 136 -13.77 -8.17 4.41
C HIS A 136 -12.46 -8.71 4.98
N PHE A 137 -12.40 -10.01 5.13
CA PHE A 137 -11.21 -10.76 5.47
C PHE A 137 -11.14 -11.98 4.56
N SER A 138 -9.96 -12.35 4.09
CA SER A 138 -9.79 -13.36 3.05
C SER A 138 -10.43 -14.70 3.39
N LYS A 139 -10.27 -15.19 4.62
CA LYS A 139 -10.83 -16.46 5.09
C LYS A 139 -12.36 -16.56 4.87
N PHE A 140 -13.10 -15.48 5.17
CA PHE A 140 -14.55 -15.45 4.94
C PHE A 140 -14.89 -15.30 3.46
N PHE A 141 -14.07 -14.52 2.74
CA PHE A 141 -14.26 -14.33 1.31
C PHE A 141 -14.05 -15.62 0.54
N ILE A 142 -12.98 -16.37 0.83
CA ILE A 142 -12.69 -17.67 0.23
C ILE A 142 -13.82 -18.65 0.53
N LYS A 143 -14.27 -18.74 1.80
CA LYS A 143 -15.39 -19.61 2.19
C LYS A 143 -16.67 -19.30 1.42
N LYS A 144 -16.97 -18.03 1.21
CA LYS A 144 -18.15 -17.57 0.45
C LYS A 144 -18.04 -17.91 -1.05
N HIS A 145 -16.84 -17.99 -1.60
CA HIS A 145 -16.57 -18.25 -3.01
C HIS A 145 -15.80 -19.59 -3.19
N ALA A 146 -16.14 -20.59 -2.37
CA ALA A 146 -15.41 -21.86 -2.29
C ALA A 146 -15.26 -22.57 -3.64
N GLU A 147 -16.27 -22.51 -4.52
CA GLU A 147 -16.22 -23.08 -5.86
C GLU A 147 -15.07 -22.52 -6.72
N HIS A 148 -14.82 -21.21 -6.59
CA HIS A 148 -13.72 -20.55 -7.32
C HIS A 148 -12.36 -20.94 -6.77
N TYR A 149 -12.24 -21.03 -5.42
CA TYR A 149 -10.96 -21.25 -4.74
C TYR A 149 -10.59 -22.71 -4.53
N ARG A 150 -11.48 -23.68 -4.80
CA ARG A 150 -11.22 -25.12 -4.57
C ARG A 150 -10.05 -25.70 -5.36
N ASN A 151 -9.71 -25.07 -6.49
CA ASN A 151 -8.62 -25.51 -7.36
C ASN A 151 -7.25 -24.97 -6.95
N PHE A 152 -7.23 -24.12 -5.93
CA PHE A 152 -6.01 -23.53 -5.37
C PHE A 152 -5.76 -24.08 -3.96
N HIS A 153 -4.51 -24.09 -3.56
CA HIS A 153 -4.12 -24.17 -2.18
C HIS A 153 -4.09 -22.73 -1.63
N ASN A 154 -4.89 -22.43 -0.61
CA ASN A 154 -5.15 -21.06 -0.18
C ASN A 154 -4.54 -20.77 1.18
N PHE A 155 -3.58 -19.87 1.27
CA PHE A 155 -3.05 -19.34 2.52
C PHE A 155 -3.64 -17.99 2.87
N THR A 156 -4.16 -17.87 4.09
CA THR A 156 -4.57 -16.58 4.67
C THR A 156 -3.41 -16.00 5.47
N VAL A 157 -2.77 -14.98 4.90
CA VAL A 157 -1.70 -14.22 5.57
C VAL A 157 -2.29 -12.96 6.17
N ASN A 158 -2.10 -12.74 7.47
CA ASN A 158 -2.62 -11.58 8.17
C ASN A 158 -1.52 -10.77 8.85
N PHE A 159 -1.54 -9.47 8.62
CA PHE A 159 -0.70 -8.47 9.28
C PHE A 159 -1.60 -7.63 10.20
N ASN A 160 -1.51 -7.86 11.50
CA ASN A 160 -2.39 -7.22 12.47
C ASN A 160 -1.93 -5.78 12.80
N LYS A 161 -2.69 -5.10 13.68
CA LYS A 161 -2.41 -3.71 14.10
C LYS A 161 -1.01 -3.48 14.70
N ASP A 162 -0.42 -4.52 15.29
CA ASP A 162 0.91 -4.48 15.90
C ASP A 162 2.00 -4.97 14.91
N ASN A 163 1.64 -5.09 13.64
CA ASN A 163 2.47 -5.60 12.53
C ASN A 163 3.01 -7.02 12.75
N LYS A 164 2.31 -7.83 13.55
CA LYS A 164 2.58 -9.25 13.71
C LYS A 164 1.95 -10.03 12.57
N ILE A 165 2.58 -11.14 12.21
CA ILE A 165 2.18 -11.97 11.09
C ILE A 165 1.53 -13.24 11.61
N THR A 166 0.37 -13.60 11.05
CA THR A 166 -0.21 -14.94 11.19
C THR A 166 -0.46 -15.54 9.82
N VAL A 167 -0.22 -16.84 9.68
CA VAL A 167 -0.56 -17.62 8.49
C VAL A 167 -1.53 -18.73 8.92
N ASP A 168 -2.74 -18.68 8.40
CA ASP A 168 -3.85 -19.56 8.79
C ASP A 168 -4.07 -19.68 10.31
N GLY A 169 -3.81 -18.55 11.03
CA GLY A 169 -3.95 -18.44 12.47
C GLY A 169 -2.73 -18.86 13.29
N ASN A 170 -1.64 -19.27 12.66
CA ASN A 170 -0.36 -19.56 13.34
C ASN A 170 0.51 -18.30 13.35
N ASP A 171 1.04 -17.94 14.51
CA ASP A 171 1.97 -16.82 14.65
C ASP A 171 3.31 -17.18 14.00
N ILE A 172 3.80 -16.34 13.09
CA ILE A 172 5.04 -16.52 12.35
C ILE A 172 5.92 -15.30 12.52
N SER A 173 7.21 -15.48 12.79
CA SER A 173 8.14 -14.37 12.80
C SER A 173 8.41 -13.86 11.37
N ARG A 174 8.84 -12.61 11.25
CA ARG A 174 9.14 -12.01 9.94
C ARG A 174 10.33 -12.72 9.25
N GLU A 175 11.28 -13.17 10.04
CA GLU A 175 12.49 -13.85 9.59
C GLU A 175 12.17 -15.25 9.02
N GLU A 176 11.22 -15.96 9.66
CA GLU A 176 10.82 -17.32 9.27
C GLU A 176 9.76 -17.34 8.15
N PHE A 177 9.12 -16.20 7.86
CA PHE A 177 7.93 -16.14 7.00
C PHE A 177 8.14 -16.76 5.62
N ILE A 178 9.24 -16.42 4.95
CA ILE A 178 9.51 -16.88 3.57
C ILE A 178 9.72 -18.40 3.54
N ASP A 179 10.52 -18.91 4.47
CA ASP A 179 10.84 -20.35 4.53
C ASP A 179 9.58 -21.13 4.93
N PHE A 180 8.82 -20.63 5.94
CA PHE A 180 7.55 -21.21 6.33
C PHE A 180 6.57 -21.31 5.14
N ILE A 181 6.36 -20.23 4.37
CA ILE A 181 5.44 -20.26 3.22
C ILE A 181 5.89 -21.30 2.19
N LYS A 182 7.20 -21.36 1.86
CA LYS A 182 7.72 -22.27 0.85
C LYS A 182 7.63 -23.73 1.29
N GLU A 183 8.04 -24.04 2.51
CA GLU A 183 8.00 -25.39 3.05
C GLU A 183 6.57 -25.91 3.19
N PHE A 184 5.65 -25.09 3.74
CA PHE A 184 4.25 -25.48 3.87
C PHE A 184 3.54 -25.59 2.53
N ALA A 185 3.83 -24.71 1.58
CA ALA A 185 3.26 -24.79 0.24
C ALA A 185 3.67 -26.11 -0.45
N ASP A 186 4.95 -26.46 -0.40
CA ASP A 186 5.46 -27.70 -0.97
C ASP A 186 4.79 -28.94 -0.34
N PHE A 187 4.69 -28.93 0.98
CA PHE A 187 4.14 -30.08 1.72
C PHE A 187 2.62 -30.25 1.62
N THR A 188 1.84 -29.14 1.54
CA THR A 188 0.37 -29.18 1.70
C THR A 188 -0.41 -28.88 0.42
N SER A 189 0.22 -28.38 -0.63
CA SER A 189 -0.46 -27.93 -1.85
C SER A 189 -1.07 -29.06 -2.68
N ASP A 190 -0.60 -30.30 -2.52
CA ASP A 190 -1.01 -31.45 -3.33
C ASP A 190 -0.93 -31.14 -4.86
N GLY A 191 0.15 -30.48 -5.28
CA GLY A 191 0.40 -30.07 -6.66
C GLY A 191 -0.46 -28.91 -7.17
N LYS A 192 -1.24 -28.26 -6.29
CA LYS A 192 -2.03 -27.06 -6.66
C LYS A 192 -1.17 -25.80 -6.52
N ILE A 193 -1.49 -24.78 -7.31
CA ILE A 193 -0.94 -23.45 -7.12
C ILE A 193 -1.37 -22.92 -5.74
N THR A 194 -0.40 -22.50 -4.95
CA THR A 194 -0.63 -21.84 -3.67
C THR A 194 -0.92 -20.37 -3.88
N MET A 195 -2.07 -19.91 -3.37
CA MET A 195 -2.52 -18.52 -3.45
C MET A 195 -2.38 -17.85 -2.09
N LEU A 196 -1.55 -16.83 -1.98
CA LEU A 196 -1.40 -16.02 -0.77
C LEU A 196 -2.44 -14.90 -0.75
N HIS A 197 -3.36 -14.95 0.20
CA HIS A 197 -4.39 -13.94 0.42
C HIS A 197 -3.98 -13.01 1.54
N LEU A 198 -3.56 -11.78 1.20
CA LEU A 198 -3.03 -10.81 2.14
C LEU A 198 -4.14 -10.03 2.84
N ASN A 199 -4.08 -9.98 4.16
CA ASN A 199 -4.96 -9.19 5.01
C ASN A 199 -4.12 -8.21 5.82
N PHE A 200 -4.51 -6.94 5.82
CA PHE A 200 -3.84 -5.85 6.52
C PHE A 200 -4.82 -5.14 7.45
N ASP A 201 -4.44 -4.96 8.70
CA ASP A 201 -5.20 -4.09 9.58
C ASP A 201 -5.14 -2.64 9.07
N ASN A 202 -6.25 -1.94 9.06
CA ASN A 202 -6.35 -0.59 8.52
C ASN A 202 -5.61 0.49 9.33
N ARG A 203 -5.08 0.13 10.52
CA ARG A 203 -4.25 0.98 11.38
C ARG A 203 -2.77 0.91 11.04
N LEU A 204 -2.34 -0.09 10.27
CA LEU A 204 -0.95 -0.17 9.78
C LEU A 204 -0.59 1.11 9.02
N THR A 205 0.67 1.53 9.13
CA THR A 205 1.20 2.61 8.32
C THR A 205 1.43 2.13 6.88
N TYR A 206 1.48 3.07 5.96
CA TYR A 206 1.81 2.76 4.57
C TYR A 206 3.23 2.17 4.44
N ASP A 207 4.17 2.58 5.31
CA ASP A 207 5.50 1.97 5.40
C ASP A 207 5.41 0.46 5.68
N GLN A 208 4.70 0.10 6.74
CA GLN A 208 4.48 -1.31 7.11
C GLN A 208 3.78 -2.11 6.01
N TYR A 209 2.81 -1.50 5.32
CA TYR A 209 2.11 -2.12 4.21
C TYR A 209 3.06 -2.48 3.05
N ILE A 210 3.91 -1.55 2.60
CA ILE A 210 4.86 -1.80 1.52
C ILE A 210 5.87 -2.87 1.93
N GLN A 211 6.41 -2.79 3.16
CA GLN A 211 7.33 -3.81 3.70
C GLN A 211 6.70 -5.21 3.71
N ASN A 212 5.45 -5.32 4.14
CA ASN A 212 4.72 -6.58 4.19
C ASN A 212 4.39 -7.13 2.79
N LYS A 213 4.04 -6.24 1.85
CA LYS A 213 3.85 -6.65 0.45
C LYS A 213 5.13 -7.20 -0.18
N ILE A 214 6.25 -6.52 0.04
CA ILE A 214 7.55 -6.95 -0.47
C ILE A 214 7.98 -8.27 0.20
N LEU A 215 7.74 -8.43 1.49
CA LEU A 215 7.98 -9.70 2.19
C LEU A 215 7.17 -10.84 1.56
N ALA A 216 5.87 -10.65 1.34
CA ALA A 216 5.02 -11.64 0.70
C ALA A 216 5.44 -11.92 -0.75
N TRP A 217 5.83 -10.88 -1.51
CA TRP A 217 6.34 -11.04 -2.86
C TRP A 217 7.65 -11.86 -2.90
N LYS A 218 8.56 -11.70 -1.95
CA LYS A 218 9.79 -12.52 -1.85
C LYS A 218 9.51 -14.02 -1.68
N ALA A 219 8.34 -14.39 -1.15
CA ALA A 219 7.92 -15.78 -1.02
C ALA A 219 7.33 -16.37 -2.31
N THR A 220 7.02 -15.54 -3.33
CA THR A 220 6.40 -16.01 -4.58
C THR A 220 7.38 -16.71 -5.51
N ASN A 221 6.84 -17.63 -6.31
CA ASN A 221 7.51 -18.32 -7.40
C ASN A 221 6.46 -18.81 -8.42
N ALA A 222 6.79 -19.76 -9.29
CA ALA A 222 5.84 -20.32 -10.26
C ALA A 222 4.62 -21.01 -9.61
N GLU A 223 4.80 -21.58 -8.42
CA GLU A 223 3.79 -22.36 -7.70
C GLU A 223 3.14 -21.59 -6.56
N ILE A 224 3.74 -20.47 -6.13
CA ILE A 224 3.25 -19.61 -5.04
C ILE A 224 2.99 -18.21 -5.62
N GLN A 225 1.73 -17.77 -5.60
CA GLN A 225 1.30 -16.51 -6.20
C GLN A 225 0.55 -15.63 -5.21
N LEU A 226 0.62 -14.30 -5.39
CA LEU A 226 -0.24 -13.36 -4.67
C LEU A 226 -1.64 -13.35 -5.28
N SER A 227 -2.65 -13.33 -4.42
CA SER A 227 -4.03 -13.09 -4.85
C SER A 227 -4.17 -11.68 -5.45
N SER A 228 -5.02 -11.54 -6.47
CA SER A 228 -5.43 -10.24 -6.98
C SER A 228 -6.31 -9.44 -6.00
N PHE A 229 -6.87 -10.10 -4.98
CA PHE A 229 -7.61 -9.44 -3.90
C PHE A 229 -6.73 -9.17 -2.71
N GLU A 230 -6.71 -7.91 -2.26
CA GLU A 230 -6.09 -7.50 -1.00
C GLU A 230 -7.14 -7.01 -0.01
N PHE A 231 -7.06 -7.49 1.21
CA PHE A 231 -8.05 -7.21 2.26
C PHE A 231 -7.47 -6.21 3.26
N VAL A 232 -8.06 -5.01 3.33
CA VAL A 232 -7.69 -4.00 4.33
C VAL A 232 -8.85 -3.86 5.30
N TYR A 233 -8.76 -4.56 6.42
CA TYR A 233 -9.87 -4.75 7.34
C TYR A 233 -9.86 -3.75 8.52
N ASP A 234 -11.04 -3.53 9.06
CA ASP A 234 -11.26 -2.86 10.34
C ASP A 234 -11.76 -3.93 11.33
N GLU A 235 -10.90 -4.30 12.28
CA GLU A 235 -11.19 -5.36 13.27
C GLU A 235 -12.57 -5.21 13.90
N LYS A 236 -13.00 -3.96 14.20
CA LYS A 236 -14.30 -3.66 14.79
C LYS A 236 -15.49 -3.90 13.87
N LYS A 237 -15.26 -4.10 12.58
CA LYS A 237 -16.30 -4.27 11.56
C LYS A 237 -16.32 -5.65 10.93
N LEU A 238 -15.40 -6.51 11.34
CA LEU A 238 -15.42 -7.90 10.91
C LEU A 238 -16.58 -8.65 11.58
N PRO A 239 -17.16 -9.64 10.90
CA PRO A 239 -18.17 -10.49 11.51
C PRO A 239 -17.59 -11.21 12.73
N GLU A 240 -18.36 -11.30 13.81
CA GLU A 240 -18.02 -12.13 14.96
C GLU A 240 -18.00 -13.60 14.51
N CYS A 241 -16.85 -14.23 14.51
CA CYS A 241 -16.73 -15.61 14.02
C CYS A 241 -16.23 -16.60 15.07
N GLY A 242 -15.87 -16.16 16.26
CA GLY A 242 -15.28 -17.01 17.29
C GLY A 242 -13.93 -17.66 16.89
N CYS A 243 -13.36 -17.25 15.74
CA CYS A 243 -12.06 -17.71 15.23
C CYS A 243 -10.99 -16.70 15.56
N LYS A 244 -9.76 -17.15 15.89
CA LYS A 244 -8.58 -16.27 15.85
C LYS A 244 -8.38 -15.81 14.40
N LEU A 245 -8.23 -14.50 14.21
CA LEU A 245 -7.84 -13.88 12.94
C LEU A 245 -6.36 -14.08 12.67
#